data_7c27da178be260f8e80430fd22e785fe
#
_entry.id   7c27da178be260f8e80430fd22e785fe
#
_cell.length_a   1.000
_cell.length_b   1.000
_cell.length_c   1.000
_cell.angle_alpha   90.00
_cell.angle_beta   90.00
_cell.angle_gamma   90.00
#
_symmetry.space_group_name_H-M   'P 1'
#
loop_
_entity.id
_entity.type
_entity.pdbx_description
1 polymer ?
#
loop_
_entity_poly.entity_id
_entity_poly.type
_entity_poly.pdbx_seq_one_letter_code
_entity_poly.pdbx_strand_id
1 'polypeptide(L)'
;MFSAEALRRAAEKWRPILARVPFARSIDLRIQAVENADEREALRILYASSPLSDWGNYDFSIFQSTAAHAVFLKKTSALPEEIFISYVLPLRVNEEALSDCRAFFHSQLAARIQDLPPERAALEINYWCAENMTYRSTDTRTISALDAYRSAFGRCGEESTLLVNALRACGFAARQIYTPRWTHCDDNHAWVEVLLNGEWRFMGACEPEEVLDRAWFNSAAGRAMLIHSRVFGEVGSVDEGAKDDAAVRAEKTASGDSVATCAESAPSGDFSEIRTANAPSSDSPVSYAANVSPNPRIGQACADITAAPNFISRLGAVDYLNQTARYAAIDRLTVRVANAQGAPIAGAETVFGILNMSEIYPAARTFTDSNGEAHLDCGKGSLFIQVRLGNRLQEKLIDTRSARSIQFTFDELGKNDLLLATASDSASGWRDFAIHAPICDGVHMPQPTPEQRKRCEKRNAEANRLRTARVRAMFDSARTERLIRERG
;
A
#
# COMPACT_ATOMS: atom_id res chain seq x y z
N MET A 1 -24.57 11.49 -7.62
CA MET A 1 -23.36 12.15 -7.05
C MET A 1 -22.08 11.82 -7.82
N PHE A 2 -21.94 10.62 -8.35
CA PHE A 2 -20.82 10.19 -9.20
C PHE A 2 -21.21 10.31 -10.68
N SER A 3 -20.21 10.45 -11.57
CA SER A 3 -20.43 10.57 -13.00
C SER A 3 -21.04 9.30 -13.60
N ALA A 4 -21.76 9.45 -14.69
CA ALA A 4 -22.30 8.31 -15.44
C ALA A 4 -21.19 7.36 -15.90
N GLU A 5 -20.00 7.87 -16.17
CA GLU A 5 -18.84 7.09 -16.59
C GLU A 5 -18.30 6.22 -15.46
N ALA A 6 -18.14 6.76 -14.24
CA ALA A 6 -17.72 5.99 -13.07
C ALA A 6 -18.71 4.86 -12.74
N LEU A 7 -20.01 5.16 -12.83
CA LEU A 7 -21.07 4.17 -12.61
C LEU A 7 -21.11 3.09 -13.70
N ARG A 8 -20.85 3.46 -14.96
CA ARG A 8 -20.76 2.51 -16.08
C ARG A 8 -19.60 1.55 -15.87
N ARG A 9 -18.40 2.04 -15.54
CA ARG A 9 -17.22 1.21 -15.23
C ARG A 9 -17.48 0.27 -14.06
N ALA A 10 -18.11 0.75 -13.00
CA ALA A 10 -18.49 -0.10 -11.87
C ALA A 10 -19.48 -1.21 -12.33
N ALA A 11 -20.51 -0.86 -13.13
CA ALA A 11 -21.48 -1.83 -13.63
C ALA A 11 -20.85 -2.89 -14.55
N GLU A 12 -19.87 -2.54 -15.36
CA GLU A 12 -19.13 -3.48 -16.22
C GLU A 12 -18.38 -4.53 -15.39
N LYS A 13 -17.77 -4.13 -14.26
CA LYS A 13 -17.13 -5.07 -13.32
C LYS A 13 -18.14 -5.94 -12.59
N TRP A 14 -19.27 -5.38 -12.17
CA TRP A 14 -20.31 -6.13 -11.48
C TRP A 14 -20.93 -7.23 -12.34
N ARG A 15 -21.14 -6.97 -13.64
CA ARG A 15 -21.84 -7.88 -14.56
C ARG A 15 -21.28 -9.31 -14.56
N PRO A 16 -19.98 -9.57 -14.80
CA PRO A 16 -19.44 -10.93 -14.78
C PRO A 16 -19.45 -11.55 -13.37
N ILE A 17 -19.31 -10.73 -12.31
CA ILE A 17 -19.36 -11.21 -10.92
C ILE A 17 -20.78 -11.69 -10.58
N LEU A 18 -21.81 -10.91 -10.88
CA LEU A 18 -23.22 -11.29 -10.68
C LEU A 18 -23.61 -12.56 -11.43
N ALA A 19 -23.01 -12.81 -12.59
CA ALA A 19 -23.29 -13.99 -13.39
C ALA A 19 -22.67 -15.27 -12.81
N ARG A 20 -21.51 -15.16 -12.10
CA ARG A 20 -20.69 -16.31 -11.70
C ARG A 20 -20.62 -16.53 -10.18
N VAL A 21 -20.90 -15.52 -9.38
CA VAL A 21 -20.69 -15.54 -7.92
C VAL A 21 -22.05 -15.42 -7.21
N PRO A 22 -22.59 -16.51 -6.63
CA PRO A 22 -23.94 -16.52 -6.05
C PRO A 22 -24.15 -15.49 -4.94
N PHE A 23 -23.20 -15.30 -4.03
CA PHE A 23 -23.34 -14.35 -2.92
C PHE A 23 -23.36 -12.88 -3.39
N ALA A 24 -22.78 -12.55 -4.54
CA ALA A 24 -22.82 -11.20 -5.08
C ALA A 24 -24.24 -10.67 -5.34
N ARG A 25 -25.18 -11.57 -5.66
CA ARG A 25 -26.60 -11.22 -5.82
C ARG A 25 -27.22 -10.76 -4.50
N SER A 26 -26.87 -11.38 -3.38
CA SER A 26 -27.38 -10.94 -2.08
C SER A 26 -26.83 -9.57 -1.70
N ILE A 27 -25.58 -9.27 -2.04
CA ILE A 27 -24.99 -7.94 -1.84
C ILE A 27 -25.70 -6.91 -2.73
N ASP A 28 -25.95 -7.21 -4.00
CA ASP A 28 -26.67 -6.31 -4.91
C ASP A 28 -28.07 -5.98 -4.40
N LEU A 29 -28.81 -6.97 -3.88
CA LEU A 29 -30.12 -6.75 -3.24
C LEU A 29 -30.03 -5.85 -2.01
N ARG A 30 -29.00 -6.03 -1.17
CA ARG A 30 -28.76 -5.17 -0.02
C ARG A 30 -28.44 -3.73 -0.45
N ILE A 31 -27.63 -3.55 -1.51
CA ILE A 31 -27.37 -2.21 -2.06
C ILE A 31 -28.66 -1.58 -2.57
N GLN A 32 -29.51 -2.31 -3.28
CA GLN A 32 -30.77 -1.79 -3.78
C GLN A 32 -31.72 -1.36 -2.65
N ALA A 33 -31.66 -2.01 -1.49
CA ALA A 33 -32.47 -1.68 -0.31
C ALA A 33 -31.97 -0.43 0.46
N VAL A 34 -30.79 0.10 0.18
CA VAL A 34 -30.29 1.34 0.79
C VAL A 34 -31.15 2.51 0.29
N GLU A 35 -31.74 3.30 1.19
CA GLU A 35 -32.65 4.39 0.83
C GLU A 35 -31.95 5.54 0.06
N ASN A 36 -30.76 5.91 0.51
CA ASN A 36 -29.97 7.01 -0.08
C ASN A 36 -29.38 6.62 -1.44
N ALA A 37 -29.77 7.31 -2.48
CA ALA A 37 -29.31 7.05 -3.85
C ALA A 37 -27.79 7.26 -4.01
N ASP A 38 -27.23 8.29 -3.40
CA ASP A 38 -25.80 8.59 -3.46
C ASP A 38 -24.97 7.51 -2.76
N GLU A 39 -25.47 6.95 -1.65
CA GLU A 39 -24.83 5.82 -0.96
C GLU A 39 -24.88 4.53 -1.83
N ARG A 40 -26.00 4.29 -2.54
CA ARG A 40 -26.05 3.16 -3.48
C ARG A 40 -25.01 3.27 -4.59
N GLU A 41 -24.81 4.47 -5.14
CA GLU A 41 -23.76 4.74 -6.13
C GLU A 41 -22.37 4.50 -5.55
N ALA A 42 -22.09 5.06 -4.39
CA ALA A 42 -20.82 4.89 -3.68
C ALA A 42 -20.52 3.41 -3.38
N LEU A 43 -21.53 2.66 -2.89
CA LEU A 43 -21.42 1.23 -2.63
C LEU A 43 -21.09 0.43 -3.89
N ARG A 44 -21.75 0.71 -5.02
CA ARG A 44 -21.45 0.03 -6.29
C ARG A 44 -20.01 0.25 -6.72
N ILE A 45 -19.50 1.48 -6.63
CA ILE A 45 -18.11 1.81 -6.96
C ILE A 45 -17.17 1.15 -5.96
N LEU A 46 -17.46 1.22 -4.67
CA LEU A 46 -16.63 0.67 -3.59
C LEU A 46 -16.44 -0.84 -3.72
N TYR A 47 -17.53 -1.58 -3.94
CA TYR A 47 -17.45 -3.01 -4.19
C TYR A 47 -16.72 -3.33 -5.50
N ALA A 48 -16.96 -2.59 -6.59
CA ALA A 48 -16.26 -2.76 -7.86
C ALA A 48 -14.75 -2.53 -7.76
N SER A 49 -14.31 -1.69 -6.81
CA SER A 49 -12.90 -1.41 -6.54
C SER A 49 -12.27 -2.32 -5.47
N SER A 50 -13.05 -3.17 -4.82
CA SER A 50 -12.56 -4.06 -3.78
C SER A 50 -12.24 -5.45 -4.33
N PRO A 51 -11.22 -6.15 -3.78
CA PRO A 51 -10.98 -7.56 -4.08
C PRO A 51 -12.23 -8.41 -3.82
N LEU A 52 -12.49 -9.39 -4.69
CA LEU A 52 -13.68 -10.24 -4.56
C LEU A 52 -13.72 -11.04 -3.24
N SER A 53 -12.55 -11.35 -2.68
CA SER A 53 -12.42 -11.96 -1.36
C SER A 53 -13.06 -11.12 -0.26
N ASP A 54 -13.00 -9.79 -0.37
CA ASP A 54 -13.56 -8.90 0.65
C ASP A 54 -15.08 -8.92 0.64
N TRP A 55 -15.69 -9.13 -0.51
CA TRP A 55 -17.16 -9.22 -0.65
C TRP A 55 -17.75 -10.36 0.19
N GLY A 56 -17.01 -11.46 0.35
CA GLY A 56 -17.47 -12.63 1.10
C GLY A 56 -16.94 -12.72 2.52
N ASN A 57 -15.84 -12.03 2.84
CA ASN A 57 -15.17 -12.14 4.13
C ASN A 57 -15.53 -11.05 5.13
N TYR A 58 -16.15 -9.94 4.66
CA TYR A 58 -16.49 -8.80 5.53
C TYR A 58 -17.97 -8.47 5.50
N ASP A 59 -18.48 -7.98 6.63
CA ASP A 59 -19.88 -7.59 6.74
C ASP A 59 -20.18 -6.37 5.85
N PHE A 60 -21.39 -6.39 5.27
CA PHE A 60 -21.89 -5.29 4.44
C PHE A 60 -21.91 -3.94 5.17
N SER A 61 -22.10 -3.93 6.48
CA SER A 61 -22.13 -2.70 7.28
C SER A 61 -20.83 -1.92 7.22
N ILE A 62 -19.68 -2.57 7.08
CA ILE A 62 -18.37 -1.93 6.91
C ILE A 62 -18.33 -1.14 5.57
N PHE A 63 -18.82 -1.77 4.51
CA PHE A 63 -18.91 -1.11 3.19
C PHE A 63 -19.94 0.03 3.22
N GLN A 64 -21.09 -0.19 3.84
CA GLN A 64 -22.17 0.79 3.92
C GLN A 64 -21.75 2.02 4.73
N SER A 65 -21.16 1.84 5.89
CA SER A 65 -20.64 2.94 6.71
C SER A 65 -19.56 3.74 5.97
N THR A 66 -18.64 3.05 5.28
CA THR A 66 -17.61 3.72 4.48
C THR A 66 -18.22 4.50 3.30
N ALA A 67 -19.21 3.94 2.61
CA ALA A 67 -19.89 4.62 1.51
C ALA A 67 -20.67 5.86 2.01
N ALA A 68 -21.38 5.74 3.11
CA ALA A 68 -22.11 6.86 3.72
C ALA A 68 -21.14 7.98 4.13
N HIS A 69 -20.00 7.63 4.74
CA HIS A 69 -18.97 8.60 5.09
C HIS A 69 -18.34 9.25 3.85
N ALA A 70 -18.07 8.48 2.79
CA ALA A 70 -17.56 9.01 1.53
C ALA A 70 -18.56 9.98 0.86
N VAL A 71 -19.85 9.67 0.88
CA VAL A 71 -20.91 10.59 0.40
C VAL A 71 -20.93 11.89 1.21
N PHE A 72 -20.77 11.81 2.53
CA PHE A 72 -20.66 12.99 3.37
C PHE A 72 -19.46 13.87 2.95
N LEU A 73 -18.29 13.29 2.76
CA LEU A 73 -17.07 14.00 2.34
C LEU A 73 -17.18 14.56 0.91
N LYS A 74 -17.78 13.80 -0.02
CA LYS A 74 -17.87 14.17 -1.44
C LYS A 74 -18.66 15.46 -1.66
N LYS A 75 -19.62 15.80 -0.80
CA LYS A 75 -20.46 17.01 -0.91
C LYS A 75 -19.64 18.30 -0.89
N THR A 76 -18.49 18.31 -0.21
CA THR A 76 -17.63 19.49 -0.07
C THR A 76 -16.23 19.27 -0.68
N SER A 77 -15.95 18.09 -1.22
CA SER A 77 -14.67 17.78 -1.81
C SER A 77 -14.48 18.50 -3.14
N ALA A 78 -13.37 19.23 -3.28
CA ALA A 78 -12.91 19.81 -4.55
C ALA A 78 -11.97 18.89 -5.34
N LEU A 79 -11.73 17.66 -4.88
CA LEU A 79 -10.90 16.68 -5.58
C LEU A 79 -11.55 16.25 -6.90
N PRO A 80 -10.76 16.04 -7.97
CA PRO A 80 -11.22 15.36 -9.16
C PRO A 80 -11.83 14.02 -8.79
N GLU A 81 -12.90 13.62 -9.48
CA GLU A 81 -13.66 12.42 -9.15
C GLU A 81 -12.80 11.15 -9.17
N GLU A 82 -11.92 11.00 -10.14
CA GLU A 82 -11.01 9.86 -10.26
C GLU A 82 -10.06 9.76 -9.05
N ILE A 83 -9.57 10.89 -8.58
CA ILE A 83 -8.72 10.97 -7.37
C ILE A 83 -9.52 10.59 -6.13
N PHE A 84 -10.75 11.08 -6.02
CA PHE A 84 -11.63 10.74 -4.90
C PHE A 84 -11.94 9.23 -4.87
N ILE A 85 -12.29 8.65 -6.01
CA ILE A 85 -12.60 7.22 -6.16
C ILE A 85 -11.38 6.36 -5.85
N SER A 86 -10.17 6.77 -6.27
CA SER A 86 -8.96 5.96 -6.14
C SER A 86 -8.27 6.10 -4.78
N TYR A 87 -8.41 7.26 -4.10
CA TYR A 87 -7.56 7.58 -2.94
C TYR A 87 -8.30 8.08 -1.70
N VAL A 88 -9.63 8.29 -1.76
CA VAL A 88 -10.48 8.62 -0.60
C VAL A 88 -11.49 7.52 -0.31
N LEU A 89 -12.23 7.09 -1.33
CA LEU A 89 -13.30 6.10 -1.21
C LEU A 89 -12.83 4.71 -0.77
N PRO A 90 -11.70 4.11 -1.26
CA PRO A 90 -11.39 2.71 -1.01
C PRO A 90 -11.23 2.38 0.46
N LEU A 91 -11.75 1.20 0.86
CA LEU A 91 -11.56 0.62 2.20
C LEU A 91 -10.10 0.27 2.45
N ARG A 92 -9.50 -0.45 1.50
CA ARG A 92 -8.16 -0.98 1.65
C ARG A 92 -7.07 0.05 1.40
N VAL A 93 -5.99 -0.14 2.12
CA VAL A 93 -4.72 0.55 1.98
C VAL A 93 -3.65 -0.45 1.53
N ASN A 94 -3.66 -1.65 2.13
CA ASN A 94 -2.70 -2.73 1.94
C ASN A 94 -3.44 -4.08 1.96
N GLU A 95 -2.92 -5.07 2.69
CA GLU A 95 -3.50 -6.39 2.93
C GLU A 95 -4.11 -6.53 4.33
N GLU A 96 -4.37 -5.41 4.98
CA GLU A 96 -4.91 -5.33 6.32
C GLU A 96 -6.29 -5.96 6.44
N ALA A 97 -6.66 -6.38 7.64
CA ALA A 97 -8.05 -6.65 7.99
C ALA A 97 -8.86 -5.36 7.89
N LEU A 98 -10.11 -5.45 7.41
CA LEU A 98 -10.99 -4.29 7.29
C LEU A 98 -11.72 -4.01 8.60
N SER A 99 -12.00 -2.73 8.86
CA SER A 99 -12.79 -2.28 10.00
C SER A 99 -13.58 -1.02 9.66
N ASP A 100 -14.69 -0.84 10.36
CA ASP A 100 -15.46 0.41 10.31
C ASP A 100 -14.77 1.48 11.17
N CYS A 101 -13.91 2.29 10.54
CA CYS A 101 -13.07 3.26 11.24
C CYS A 101 -13.28 4.72 10.80
N ARG A 102 -13.89 4.97 9.63
CA ARG A 102 -13.90 6.30 9.01
C ARG A 102 -14.64 7.35 9.84
N ALA A 103 -15.86 7.05 10.24
CA ALA A 103 -16.67 7.97 11.06
C ALA A 103 -16.01 8.22 12.42
N PHE A 104 -15.45 7.17 13.03
CA PHE A 104 -14.73 7.30 14.30
C PHE A 104 -13.50 8.20 14.15
N PHE A 105 -12.60 7.97 13.17
CA PHE A 105 -11.41 8.80 13.00
C PHE A 105 -11.77 10.25 12.66
N HIS A 106 -12.80 10.46 11.82
CA HIS A 106 -13.30 11.81 11.55
C HIS A 106 -13.75 12.52 12.85
N SER A 107 -14.50 11.85 13.71
CA SER A 107 -14.97 12.44 14.98
C SER A 107 -13.83 12.85 15.92
N GLN A 108 -12.68 12.14 15.86
CA GLN A 108 -11.49 12.48 16.65
C GLN A 108 -10.67 13.64 16.07
N LEU A 109 -10.75 13.83 14.76
CA LEU A 109 -9.83 14.70 14.02
C LEU A 109 -10.47 16.00 13.53
N ALA A 110 -11.76 16.00 13.22
CA ALA A 110 -12.41 17.13 12.54
C ALA A 110 -12.19 18.47 13.26
N ALA A 111 -12.40 18.51 14.58
CA ALA A 111 -12.18 19.72 15.37
C ALA A 111 -10.70 20.14 15.46
N ARG A 112 -9.77 19.20 15.35
CA ARG A 112 -8.33 19.47 15.41
C ARG A 112 -7.80 20.16 14.14
N ILE A 113 -8.46 19.90 13.00
CA ILE A 113 -7.98 20.33 11.68
C ILE A 113 -8.85 21.40 11.02
N GLN A 114 -9.98 21.76 11.62
CA GLN A 114 -11.03 22.60 11.02
C GLN A 114 -10.50 23.91 10.43
N ASP A 115 -9.62 24.61 11.15
CA ASP A 115 -9.11 25.92 10.76
C ASP A 115 -7.69 25.89 10.20
N LEU A 116 -7.13 24.69 10.03
CA LEU A 116 -5.76 24.55 9.56
C LEU A 116 -5.68 24.56 8.03
N PRO A 117 -4.61 25.14 7.46
CA PRO A 117 -4.27 24.92 6.06
C PRO A 117 -4.05 23.42 5.78
N PRO A 118 -4.29 22.93 4.54
CA PRO A 118 -4.22 21.49 4.22
C PRO A 118 -2.93 20.79 4.64
N GLU A 119 -1.76 21.43 4.42
CA GLU A 119 -0.46 20.88 4.85
C GLU A 119 -0.36 20.72 6.37
N ARG A 120 -0.82 21.72 7.12
CA ARG A 120 -0.81 21.69 8.58
C ARG A 120 -1.84 20.68 9.12
N ALA A 121 -2.98 20.55 8.45
CA ALA A 121 -4.01 19.57 8.79
C ALA A 121 -3.47 18.14 8.59
N ALA A 122 -2.79 17.86 7.49
CA ALA A 122 -2.18 16.56 7.23
C ALA A 122 -1.11 16.19 8.28
N LEU A 123 -0.23 17.15 8.64
CA LEU A 123 0.76 16.96 9.71
C LEU A 123 0.08 16.79 11.08
N GLU A 124 -1.00 17.51 11.37
CA GLU A 124 -1.77 17.38 12.62
C GLU A 124 -2.40 15.98 12.76
N ILE A 125 -2.91 15.42 11.66
CA ILE A 125 -3.42 14.04 11.63
C ILE A 125 -2.28 13.06 11.94
N ASN A 126 -1.08 13.27 11.41
CA ASN A 126 0.07 12.42 11.71
C ASN A 126 0.52 12.52 13.17
N TYR A 127 0.50 13.72 13.76
CA TYR A 127 0.72 13.89 15.21
C TYR A 127 -0.32 13.11 16.04
N TRP A 128 -1.59 13.19 15.65
CA TRP A 128 -2.62 12.39 16.32
C TRP A 128 -2.34 10.89 16.20
N CYS A 129 -1.87 10.41 15.05
CA CYS A 129 -1.47 9.00 14.91
C CYS A 129 -0.33 8.66 15.88
N ALA A 130 0.70 9.51 15.99
CA ALA A 130 1.83 9.32 16.89
C ALA A 130 1.44 9.37 18.38
N GLU A 131 0.43 10.14 18.74
CA GLU A 131 -0.16 10.17 20.09
C GLU A 131 -0.85 8.84 20.45
N ASN A 132 -1.28 8.07 19.45
CA ASN A 132 -2.08 6.88 19.65
C ASN A 132 -1.38 5.57 19.31
N MET A 133 -0.29 5.59 18.53
CA MET A 133 0.40 4.41 18.06
C MET A 133 1.90 4.63 17.95
N THR A 134 2.67 3.58 18.13
CA THR A 134 4.13 3.56 17.92
C THR A 134 4.57 2.27 17.26
N TYR A 135 5.73 2.33 16.62
CA TYR A 135 6.35 1.15 16.04
C TYR A 135 6.63 0.08 17.09
N ARG A 136 6.26 -1.13 16.76
CA ARG A 136 6.67 -2.35 17.44
C ARG A 136 6.64 -3.49 16.44
N SER A 137 7.71 -4.29 16.39
CA SER A 137 7.69 -5.55 15.66
C SER A 137 6.60 -6.45 16.22
N THR A 138 5.74 -6.94 15.34
CA THR A 138 4.62 -7.83 15.66
C THR A 138 4.73 -9.09 14.80
N ASP A 139 3.65 -9.89 14.73
CA ASP A 139 3.58 -11.02 13.79
C ASP A 139 3.44 -10.55 12.33
N THR A 140 3.35 -11.49 11.40
CA THR A 140 3.26 -11.19 9.96
C THR A 140 1.91 -10.64 9.50
N ARG A 141 0.88 -10.64 10.36
CA ARG A 141 -0.46 -10.15 10.01
C ARG A 141 -0.50 -8.63 10.01
N THR A 142 -1.14 -8.05 9.02
CA THR A 142 -1.51 -6.63 9.05
C THR A 142 -2.91 -6.49 9.63
N ILE A 143 -3.01 -5.93 10.83
CA ILE A 143 -4.28 -5.71 11.52
C ILE A 143 -5.02 -4.49 10.94
N SER A 144 -6.31 -4.36 11.27
CA SER A 144 -7.12 -3.24 10.79
C SER A 144 -6.63 -1.90 11.38
N ALA A 145 -6.94 -0.80 10.69
CA ALA A 145 -6.61 0.55 11.18
C ALA A 145 -7.21 0.83 12.57
N LEU A 146 -8.44 0.34 12.85
CA LEU A 146 -9.07 0.51 14.14
C LEU A 146 -8.41 -0.36 15.23
N ASP A 147 -7.97 -1.57 14.87
CA ASP A 147 -7.27 -2.43 15.82
C ASP A 147 -5.83 -1.93 16.08
N ALA A 148 -5.16 -1.38 15.07
CA ALA A 148 -3.88 -0.69 15.22
C ALA A 148 -4.01 0.50 16.19
N TYR A 149 -5.04 1.33 16.00
CA TYR A 149 -5.38 2.39 16.95
C TYR A 149 -5.63 1.84 18.37
N ARG A 150 -6.41 0.76 18.51
CA ARG A 150 -6.76 0.17 19.80
C ARG A 150 -5.59 -0.47 20.51
N SER A 151 -4.73 -1.18 19.77
CA SER A 151 -3.55 -1.84 20.33
C SER A 151 -2.41 -0.88 20.68
N ALA A 152 -2.38 0.30 20.07
CA ALA A 152 -1.33 1.31 20.19
C ALA A 152 0.06 0.88 19.68
N PHE A 153 0.15 -0.25 19.00
CA PHE A 153 1.40 -0.81 18.46
C PHE A 153 1.16 -1.38 17.05
N GLY A 154 2.20 -1.34 16.23
CA GLY A 154 2.26 -2.01 14.94
C GLY A 154 3.57 -1.77 14.23
N ARG A 155 3.76 -2.45 13.10
CA ARG A 155 4.88 -2.22 12.20
C ARG A 155 4.60 -1.01 11.30
N CYS A 156 5.55 -0.63 10.46
CA CYS A 156 5.37 0.43 9.47
C CYS A 156 4.15 0.22 8.55
N GLY A 157 3.79 -1.04 8.25
CA GLY A 157 2.58 -1.41 7.51
C GLY A 157 1.30 -0.98 8.21
N GLU A 158 1.15 -1.26 9.51
CA GLU A 158 0.01 -0.85 10.33
C GLU A 158 0.01 0.66 10.61
N GLU A 159 1.17 1.25 10.88
CA GLU A 159 1.30 2.70 11.09
C GLU A 159 0.83 3.48 9.86
N SER A 160 1.28 3.08 8.68
CA SER A 160 0.85 3.69 7.42
C SER A 160 -0.62 3.41 7.09
N THR A 161 -1.14 2.22 7.41
CA THR A 161 -2.56 1.90 7.27
C THR A 161 -3.43 2.78 8.17
N LEU A 162 -3.02 3.00 9.43
CA LEU A 162 -3.71 3.92 10.35
C LEU A 162 -3.72 5.35 9.79
N LEU A 163 -2.55 5.87 9.40
CA LEU A 163 -2.43 7.26 8.90
C LEU A 163 -3.22 7.48 7.62
N VAL A 164 -3.17 6.56 6.64
CA VAL A 164 -3.96 6.66 5.40
C VAL A 164 -5.46 6.67 5.70
N ASN A 165 -5.93 5.79 6.59
CA ASN A 165 -7.35 5.78 6.97
C ASN A 165 -7.77 7.04 7.72
N ALA A 166 -6.93 7.58 8.58
CA ALA A 166 -7.18 8.85 9.29
C ALA A 166 -7.24 10.05 8.32
N LEU A 167 -6.32 10.11 7.36
CA LEU A 167 -6.32 11.12 6.29
C LEU A 167 -7.57 11.01 5.41
N ARG A 168 -7.89 9.81 4.92
CA ARG A 168 -9.08 9.57 4.10
C ARG A 168 -10.38 9.87 4.85
N ALA A 169 -10.43 9.59 6.15
CA ALA A 169 -11.57 9.93 7.01
C ALA A 169 -11.84 11.44 7.07
N CYS A 170 -10.81 12.25 6.87
CA CYS A 170 -10.89 13.71 6.83
C CYS A 170 -10.98 14.28 5.40
N GLY A 171 -11.12 13.43 4.37
CA GLY A 171 -11.30 13.84 2.98
C GLY A 171 -10.00 14.06 2.19
N PHE A 172 -8.85 13.74 2.76
CA PHE A 172 -7.58 13.79 2.02
C PHE A 172 -7.44 12.58 1.10
N ALA A 173 -7.01 12.81 -0.14
CA ALA A 173 -6.51 11.74 -0.99
C ALA A 173 -5.16 11.26 -0.46
N ALA A 174 -5.09 10.02 -0.01
CA ALA A 174 -3.90 9.45 0.61
C ALA A 174 -3.66 8.00 0.19
N ARG A 175 -2.38 7.61 0.13
CA ARG A 175 -1.96 6.28 -0.24
C ARG A 175 -0.75 5.82 0.56
N GLN A 176 -0.62 4.51 0.74
CA GLN A 176 0.60 3.90 1.24
C GLN A 176 1.62 3.81 0.12
N ILE A 177 2.86 4.12 0.46
CA ILE A 177 4.03 3.88 -0.36
C ILE A 177 4.83 2.76 0.29
N TYR A 178 5.37 1.88 -0.53
CA TYR A 178 6.04 0.69 -0.04
C TYR A 178 7.28 0.35 -0.88
N THR A 179 8.39 0.14 -0.20
CA THR A 179 9.53 -0.56 -0.76
C THR A 179 9.51 -2.00 -0.25
N PRO A 180 9.26 -2.98 -1.13
CA PRO A 180 9.10 -4.36 -0.69
C PRO A 180 10.40 -4.95 -0.13
N ARG A 181 11.54 -4.54 -0.67
CA ARG A 181 12.87 -4.95 -0.24
C ARG A 181 13.88 -3.83 -0.53
N TRP A 182 14.72 -3.54 0.46
CA TRP A 182 15.92 -2.75 0.24
C TRP A 182 17.02 -3.61 -0.40
N THR A 183 17.90 -3.01 -1.20
CA THR A 183 19.09 -3.70 -1.71
C THR A 183 20.30 -3.51 -0.79
N HIS A 184 20.27 -2.51 0.08
CA HIS A 184 21.38 -2.13 0.95
C HIS A 184 21.29 -2.69 2.38
N CYS A 185 20.16 -3.28 2.77
CA CYS A 185 19.95 -3.93 4.05
C CYS A 185 18.77 -4.89 3.98
N ASP A 186 18.75 -5.90 4.86
CA ASP A 186 17.70 -6.92 4.94
C ASP A 186 16.47 -6.38 5.64
N ASP A 187 15.69 -5.55 4.93
CA ASP A 187 14.48 -4.93 5.45
C ASP A 187 13.55 -4.46 4.31
N ASN A 188 12.40 -3.94 4.69
CA ASN A 188 11.41 -3.25 3.86
C ASN A 188 10.93 -2.00 4.59
N HIS A 189 10.12 -1.16 3.94
CA HIS A 189 9.51 -0.03 4.63
C HIS A 189 8.23 0.44 3.95
N ALA A 190 7.31 0.97 4.78
CA ALA A 190 6.06 1.59 4.34
C ALA A 190 5.91 2.98 4.95
N TRP A 191 5.45 3.93 4.14
CA TRP A 191 5.14 5.29 4.55
C TRP A 191 3.90 5.82 3.82
N VAL A 192 3.60 7.10 3.94
CA VAL A 192 2.36 7.67 3.40
C VAL A 192 2.65 8.85 2.47
N GLU A 193 1.92 8.90 1.38
CA GLU A 193 1.75 10.12 0.57
C GLU A 193 0.33 10.65 0.68
N VAL A 194 0.22 11.97 0.72
CA VAL A 194 -1.02 12.74 0.69
C VAL A 194 -0.98 13.73 -0.45
N LEU A 195 -2.10 13.86 -1.17
CA LEU A 195 -2.22 14.81 -2.28
C LEU A 195 -2.61 16.19 -1.74
N LEU A 196 -1.74 17.16 -1.93
CA LEU A 196 -1.91 18.56 -1.49
C LEU A 196 -1.58 19.50 -2.62
N ASN A 197 -2.48 20.42 -2.95
CA ASN A 197 -2.30 21.41 -4.00
C ASN A 197 -1.87 20.83 -5.36
N GLY A 198 -2.36 19.63 -5.69
CA GLY A 198 -2.01 18.93 -6.94
C GLY A 198 -0.72 18.12 -6.89
N GLU A 199 0.01 18.10 -5.78
CA GLU A 199 1.25 17.37 -5.62
C GLU A 199 1.15 16.31 -4.54
N TRP A 200 1.71 15.13 -4.80
CA TRP A 200 1.90 14.12 -3.79
C TRP A 200 3.07 14.48 -2.88
N ARG A 201 2.80 14.60 -1.59
CA ARG A 201 3.79 14.93 -0.55
C ARG A 201 3.85 13.78 0.44
N PHE A 202 5.04 13.41 0.90
CA PHE A 202 5.19 12.27 1.80
C PHE A 202 5.48 12.64 3.25
N MET A 203 5.21 11.68 4.14
CA MET A 203 5.55 11.73 5.56
C MET A 203 5.74 10.31 6.12
N GLY A 204 6.60 10.18 7.13
CA GLY A 204 6.71 8.96 7.94
C GLY A 204 5.43 8.77 8.75
N ALA A 205 4.86 7.57 8.75
CA ALA A 205 3.64 7.28 9.46
C ALA A 205 3.90 7.14 10.96
N CYS A 206 3.11 7.84 11.79
CA CYS A 206 3.31 7.94 13.25
C CYS A 206 4.69 8.51 13.67
N GLU A 207 5.42 9.09 12.73
CA GLU A 207 6.72 9.71 12.91
C GLU A 207 6.68 11.15 12.38
N PRO A 208 5.89 12.04 12.98
CA PRO A 208 5.63 13.36 12.42
C PRO A 208 6.85 14.27 12.47
N GLU A 209 7.04 14.98 11.36
CA GLU A 209 7.94 16.12 11.19
C GLU A 209 7.12 17.42 11.08
N GLU A 210 7.76 18.59 11.15
CA GLU A 210 7.10 19.89 10.96
C GLU A 210 7.01 20.32 9.49
N VAL A 211 7.65 19.56 8.60
CA VAL A 211 7.64 19.78 7.15
C VAL A 211 7.42 18.46 6.43
N LEU A 212 6.69 18.51 5.33
CA LEU A 212 6.49 17.36 4.46
C LEU A 212 7.77 17.04 3.67
N ASP A 213 7.84 15.84 3.09
CA ASP A 213 8.96 15.32 2.31
C ASP A 213 10.26 15.18 3.12
N ARG A 214 10.09 15.09 4.43
CA ARG A 214 11.18 14.84 5.37
C ARG A 214 10.84 13.65 6.26
N ALA A 215 11.74 12.69 6.32
CA ALA A 215 11.69 11.52 7.19
C ALA A 215 13.10 10.93 7.35
N TRP A 216 13.33 10.10 8.35
CA TRP A 216 14.62 9.42 8.57
C TRP A 216 15.03 8.57 7.36
N PHE A 217 14.08 8.03 6.61
CA PHE A 217 14.32 7.13 5.48
C PHE A 217 14.61 7.84 4.14
N ASN A 218 14.68 9.18 4.07
CA ASN A 218 14.94 9.87 2.78
C ASN A 218 16.15 9.31 2.04
N SER A 219 17.27 9.11 2.75
CA SER A 219 18.48 8.54 2.15
C SER A 219 18.30 7.07 1.73
N ALA A 220 17.59 6.28 2.53
CA ALA A 220 17.27 4.89 2.20
C ALA A 220 16.37 4.80 0.97
N ALA A 221 15.34 5.65 0.87
CA ALA A 221 14.45 5.73 -0.28
C ALA A 221 15.21 6.13 -1.57
N GLY A 222 16.20 7.04 -1.46
CA GLY A 222 17.09 7.40 -2.57
C GLY A 222 17.98 6.25 -3.06
N ARG A 223 18.05 5.14 -2.33
CA ARG A 223 18.82 3.93 -2.65
C ARG A 223 17.91 2.74 -2.99
N ALA A 224 16.65 2.95 -3.24
CA ALA A 224 15.72 1.88 -3.57
C ALA A 224 15.85 1.46 -5.04
N MET A 225 15.74 0.15 -5.29
CA MET A 225 15.58 -0.39 -6.64
C MET A 225 14.14 -0.23 -7.14
N LEU A 226 13.16 -0.41 -6.25
CA LEU A 226 11.74 -0.28 -6.55
C LEU A 226 10.98 0.25 -5.35
N ILE A 227 10.14 1.24 -5.61
CA ILE A 227 9.14 1.78 -4.69
C ILE A 227 7.81 1.78 -5.43
N HIS A 228 6.75 1.30 -4.80
CA HIS A 228 5.43 1.27 -5.41
C HIS A 228 4.33 1.76 -4.46
N SER A 229 3.18 2.09 -5.05
CA SER A 229 1.91 2.25 -4.36
C SER A 229 0.90 1.22 -4.88
N ARG A 230 -0.11 0.92 -4.07
CA ARG A 230 -1.27 0.11 -4.46
C ARG A 230 -2.46 1.00 -4.69
N VAL A 231 -3.21 0.72 -5.75
CA VAL A 231 -4.49 1.36 -6.04
C VAL A 231 -5.55 0.28 -6.13
N PHE A 232 -6.60 0.43 -5.36
CA PHE A 232 -7.74 -0.48 -5.36
C PHE A 232 -8.79 0.08 -6.33
N GLY A 233 -9.11 -0.70 -7.36
CA GLY A 233 -9.86 -0.24 -8.51
C GLY A 233 -8.94 0.12 -9.69
N GLU A 234 -9.50 0.39 -10.86
CA GLU A 234 -8.71 0.74 -12.03
C GLU A 234 -8.31 2.20 -12.03
N VAL A 235 -7.03 2.47 -12.18
CA VAL A 235 -6.52 3.80 -12.51
C VAL A 235 -6.37 3.89 -14.01
N GLY A 236 -7.35 4.48 -14.69
CA GLY A 236 -7.31 4.73 -16.13
C GLY A 236 -7.39 3.48 -17.01
N SER A 237 -7.75 3.64 -18.26
CA SER A 237 -7.72 2.58 -19.27
C SER A 237 -6.28 2.19 -19.57
N VAL A 238 -5.81 1.08 -19.03
CA VAL A 238 -4.66 0.38 -19.60
C VAL A 238 -5.15 -0.24 -20.91
N ASP A 239 -4.44 0.02 -22.01
CA ASP A 239 -4.69 -0.52 -23.34
C ASP A 239 -5.11 -2.01 -23.27
N GLU A 240 -6.25 -2.36 -23.84
CA GLU A 240 -6.86 -3.70 -23.81
C GLU A 240 -6.07 -4.77 -24.59
N GLY A 241 -4.75 -4.73 -24.54
CA GLY A 241 -3.88 -5.72 -25.19
C GLY A 241 -3.63 -7.00 -24.42
N ALA A 242 -3.92 -7.06 -23.12
CA ALA A 242 -3.75 -8.27 -22.31
C ALA A 242 -5.13 -8.92 -22.06
N LYS A 243 -5.49 -9.90 -22.88
CA LYS A 243 -6.63 -10.78 -22.62
C LYS A 243 -6.40 -11.53 -21.31
N ASP A 244 -7.37 -11.41 -20.40
CA ASP A 244 -7.49 -12.21 -19.19
C ASP A 244 -7.62 -13.72 -19.55
N ASP A 245 -6.48 -14.39 -19.65
CA ASP A 245 -6.39 -15.86 -19.62
C ASP A 245 -5.43 -16.26 -18.49
N ALA A 246 -5.79 -15.93 -17.26
CA ALA A 246 -5.15 -16.52 -16.10
C ALA A 246 -6.12 -16.64 -14.94
N ALA A 247 -6.89 -17.72 -14.95
CA ALA A 247 -7.35 -18.33 -13.71
C ALA A 247 -6.12 -18.87 -12.97
N VAL A 248 -5.39 -17.99 -12.31
CA VAL A 248 -4.24 -18.38 -11.50
C VAL A 248 -4.77 -18.98 -10.20
N ARG A 249 -4.52 -20.26 -10.03
CA ARG A 249 -4.59 -20.98 -8.77
C ARG A 249 -3.84 -20.17 -7.70
N ALA A 250 -4.55 -19.79 -6.66
CA ALA A 250 -3.95 -19.30 -5.43
C ALA A 250 -3.22 -20.49 -4.76
N GLU A 251 -1.95 -20.67 -5.06
CA GLU A 251 -1.09 -21.46 -4.20
C GLU A 251 -0.69 -20.62 -2.99
N LYS A 252 -1.18 -21.04 -1.84
CA LYS A 252 -0.68 -20.63 -0.54
C LYS A 252 0.79 -21.01 -0.44
N THR A 253 1.69 -20.07 -0.64
CA THR A 253 3.03 -20.18 -0.07
C THR A 253 3.04 -19.42 1.26
N ALA A 254 3.02 -20.19 2.34
CA ALA A 254 3.37 -19.69 3.66
C ALA A 254 4.86 -19.35 3.64
N SER A 255 5.21 -18.11 3.44
CA SER A 255 6.54 -17.61 3.71
C SER A 255 6.61 -17.19 5.17
N GLY A 256 7.35 -17.97 5.96
CA GLY A 256 7.70 -17.56 7.31
C GLY A 256 8.74 -16.43 7.26
N ASP A 257 8.32 -15.22 7.54
CA ASP A 257 9.23 -14.10 7.68
C ASP A 257 9.92 -14.15 9.04
N SER A 258 11.18 -14.54 9.05
CA SER A 258 12.05 -14.36 10.20
C SER A 258 12.53 -12.91 10.26
N VAL A 259 12.24 -12.26 11.36
CA VAL A 259 12.55 -10.85 11.63
C VAL A 259 14.03 -10.71 11.94
N ALA A 260 14.77 -10.03 11.08
CA ALA A 260 16.08 -9.45 11.45
C ALA A 260 15.88 -7.95 11.71
N THR A 261 16.17 -7.55 12.94
CA THR A 261 16.05 -6.17 13.42
C THR A 261 17.29 -5.37 13.08
N CYS A 262 17.18 -4.34 12.25
CA CYS A 262 18.12 -3.23 12.27
C CYS A 262 17.64 -2.22 13.32
N ALA A 263 18.19 -2.33 14.53
CA ALA A 263 17.96 -1.39 15.61
C ALA A 263 19.07 -0.36 15.64
N GLU A 264 18.74 0.91 15.42
CA GLU A 264 19.48 1.99 16.05
C GLU A 264 18.52 3.02 16.63
N SER A 265 18.61 3.11 17.95
CA SER A 265 18.16 4.16 18.86
C SER A 265 16.66 4.42 19.06
N ALA A 266 16.04 3.59 19.92
CA ALA A 266 15.00 4.04 20.83
C ALA A 266 15.32 3.45 22.23
N PRO A 267 15.05 4.15 23.33
CA PRO A 267 15.43 3.67 24.67
C PRO A 267 14.63 2.43 25.05
N SER A 268 15.35 1.38 25.42
CA SER A 268 14.85 0.10 25.85
C SER A 268 14.07 0.20 27.16
N GLY A 269 12.78 -0.06 27.11
CA GLY A 269 11.99 -0.49 28.25
C GLY A 269 11.68 -1.97 28.10
N ASP A 270 12.13 -2.76 29.06
CA ASP A 270 11.96 -4.20 29.12
C ASP A 270 10.48 -4.56 29.33
N PHE A 271 9.87 -5.21 28.34
CA PHE A 271 8.52 -5.80 28.44
C PHE A 271 8.51 -7.15 27.74
N SER A 272 8.97 -8.16 28.42
CA SER A 272 8.74 -9.55 28.05
C SER A 272 7.31 -9.98 28.48
N GLU A 273 6.60 -10.63 27.54
CA GLU A 273 5.34 -11.37 27.67
C GLU A 273 4.03 -10.57 27.77
N ILE A 274 3.30 -10.49 26.64
CA ILE A 274 1.84 -10.30 26.66
C ILE A 274 1.19 -11.24 25.64
N ARG A 275 0.42 -12.17 26.15
CA ARG A 275 -0.50 -13.01 25.36
C ARG A 275 -1.76 -12.24 24.99
N THR A 276 -2.22 -12.42 23.77
CA THR A 276 -3.41 -11.81 23.19
C THR A 276 -4.70 -12.26 23.88
N ALA A 277 -5.51 -11.31 24.36
CA ALA A 277 -6.88 -11.53 24.77
C ALA A 277 -7.85 -10.92 23.74
N ASN A 278 -8.90 -11.67 23.39
CA ASN A 278 -9.95 -11.31 22.46
C ASN A 278 -10.70 -10.03 22.87
N ALA A 279 -11.00 -9.18 21.88
CA ALA A 279 -11.76 -7.95 22.06
C ALA A 279 -13.27 -8.24 22.25
N PRO A 280 -13.99 -7.48 23.08
CA PRO A 280 -15.44 -7.59 23.20
C PRO A 280 -16.13 -6.94 21.98
N SER A 281 -17.19 -7.59 21.48
CA SER A 281 -18.13 -7.06 20.51
C SER A 281 -18.85 -5.83 21.08
N SER A 282 -18.80 -4.70 20.40
CA SER A 282 -19.63 -3.54 20.73
C SER A 282 -20.67 -3.33 19.63
N ASP A 283 -21.87 -3.87 19.83
CA ASP A 283 -23.06 -3.46 19.12
C ASP A 283 -23.53 -2.10 19.68
N SER A 284 -23.16 -1.03 19.03
CA SER A 284 -23.86 0.25 19.13
C SER A 284 -23.57 1.05 17.85
N PRO A 285 -24.60 1.49 17.13
CA PRO A 285 -24.40 2.34 15.95
C PRO A 285 -23.78 3.66 16.40
N VAL A 286 -22.64 3.99 15.83
CA VAL A 286 -22.01 5.31 16.02
C VAL A 286 -22.92 6.33 15.33
N SER A 287 -23.65 7.10 16.13
CA SER A 287 -24.38 8.25 15.61
C SER A 287 -23.35 9.26 15.06
N TYR A 288 -23.51 9.66 13.79
CA TYR A 288 -22.76 10.77 13.23
C TYR A 288 -22.91 11.98 14.15
N ALA A 289 -21.79 12.48 14.67
CA ALA A 289 -21.77 13.77 15.34
C ALA A 289 -22.15 14.85 14.31
N ALA A 290 -23.36 15.34 14.40
CA ALA A 290 -24.05 16.06 13.32
C ALA A 290 -23.51 17.48 13.02
N ASN A 291 -22.39 17.94 13.61
CA ASN A 291 -22.07 19.36 13.64
C ASN A 291 -20.66 19.76 13.19
N VAL A 292 -19.85 18.88 12.59
CA VAL A 292 -18.54 19.32 12.04
C VAL A 292 -18.51 19.03 10.56
N SER A 293 -18.62 20.06 9.74
CA SER A 293 -18.49 19.96 8.29
C SER A 293 -17.05 19.62 7.89
N PRO A 294 -16.83 18.87 6.80
CA PRO A 294 -15.50 18.67 6.23
C PRO A 294 -14.81 20.01 5.93
N ASN A 295 -13.49 20.05 6.13
CA ASN A 295 -12.72 21.27 5.84
C ASN A 295 -12.76 21.59 4.33
N PRO A 296 -13.39 22.68 3.86
CA PRO A 296 -13.54 22.98 2.43
C PRO A 296 -12.23 23.39 1.74
N ARG A 297 -11.15 23.59 2.50
CA ARG A 297 -9.83 23.92 1.94
C ARG A 297 -9.06 22.70 1.45
N ILE A 298 -9.53 21.48 1.77
CA ILE A 298 -8.91 20.22 1.33
C ILE A 298 -9.30 20.01 -0.14
N GLY A 299 -8.31 19.89 -1.02
CA GLY A 299 -8.52 19.57 -2.43
C GLY A 299 -8.62 20.79 -3.38
N GLN A 300 -8.34 22.02 -2.94
CA GLN A 300 -8.18 23.16 -3.84
C GLN A 300 -6.89 23.02 -4.68
N ALA A 301 -7.01 23.23 -5.98
CA ALA A 301 -5.95 23.17 -6.99
C ALA A 301 -5.36 21.76 -7.25
N CYS A 302 -6.10 20.93 -7.97
CA CYS A 302 -5.58 19.73 -8.63
C CYS A 302 -5.43 20.02 -10.13
N ALA A 303 -4.22 20.36 -10.58
CA ALA A 303 -3.88 20.38 -12.01
C ALA A 303 -3.30 19.01 -12.40
N ASP A 304 -3.81 18.42 -13.47
CA ASP A 304 -3.32 17.25 -14.24
C ASP A 304 -2.52 16.15 -13.50
N ILE A 305 -3.20 15.41 -12.63
CA ILE A 305 -2.62 14.18 -12.02
C ILE A 305 -2.99 12.92 -12.83
N THR A 306 -3.71 13.07 -13.91
CA THR A 306 -4.16 11.99 -14.80
C THR A 306 -3.10 11.50 -15.80
N ALA A 307 -1.84 11.93 -15.71
CA ALA A 307 -0.77 11.33 -16.49
C ALA A 307 -0.73 9.82 -16.20
N ALA A 308 -0.72 9.02 -17.25
CA ALA A 308 -0.77 7.56 -17.20
C ALA A 308 0.15 7.02 -16.11
N PRO A 309 -0.34 6.29 -15.11
CA PRO A 309 0.48 5.80 -14.02
C PRO A 309 1.55 4.86 -14.56
N ASN A 310 2.74 4.90 -13.98
CA ASN A 310 3.80 3.93 -14.24
C ASN A 310 3.37 2.56 -13.70
N PHE A 311 2.60 1.85 -14.48
CA PHE A 311 2.05 0.54 -14.10
C PHE A 311 3.18 -0.50 -14.02
N ILE A 312 3.23 -1.26 -12.93
CA ILE A 312 4.18 -2.36 -12.76
C ILE A 312 3.49 -3.69 -12.96
N SER A 313 2.35 -3.89 -12.31
CA SER A 313 1.61 -5.16 -12.35
C SER A 313 0.18 -4.96 -11.85
N ARG A 314 -0.68 -5.91 -12.20
CA ARG A 314 -2.03 -6.03 -11.64
C ARG A 314 -2.19 -7.38 -10.96
N LEU A 315 -2.73 -7.40 -9.75
CA LEU A 315 -3.09 -8.62 -9.04
C LEU A 315 -4.57 -8.53 -8.62
N GLY A 316 -5.41 -9.22 -9.35
CA GLY A 316 -6.87 -9.13 -9.15
C GLY A 316 -7.39 -7.69 -9.36
N ALA A 317 -7.97 -7.10 -8.31
CA ALA A 317 -8.50 -5.73 -8.33
C ALA A 317 -7.48 -4.68 -7.87
N VAL A 318 -6.19 -5.01 -7.78
CA VAL A 318 -5.13 -4.13 -7.25
C VAL A 318 -4.11 -3.82 -8.31
N ASP A 319 -3.93 -2.54 -8.62
CA ASP A 319 -2.88 -2.03 -9.48
C ASP A 319 -1.67 -1.60 -8.65
N TYR A 320 -0.49 -2.09 -9.04
CA TYR A 320 0.79 -1.66 -8.48
C TYR A 320 1.41 -0.61 -9.39
N LEU A 321 1.63 0.58 -8.84
CA LEU A 321 2.14 1.72 -9.57
C LEU A 321 3.56 2.05 -9.12
N ASN A 322 4.47 2.20 -10.06
CA ASN A 322 5.86 2.55 -9.81
C ASN A 322 5.99 4.00 -9.33
N GLN A 323 6.55 4.18 -8.16
CA GLN A 323 6.81 5.47 -7.55
C GLN A 323 8.31 5.76 -7.39
N THR A 324 9.18 4.89 -7.88
CA THR A 324 10.63 4.96 -7.65
C THR A 324 11.23 6.30 -8.06
N ALA A 325 10.82 6.85 -9.21
CA ALA A 325 11.31 8.13 -9.74
C ALA A 325 11.07 9.32 -8.80
N ARG A 326 10.15 9.21 -7.85
CA ARG A 326 9.85 10.26 -6.87
C ARG A 326 10.89 10.34 -5.74
N TYR A 327 11.65 9.26 -5.54
CA TYR A 327 12.54 9.09 -4.41
C TYR A 327 13.99 8.84 -4.82
N ALA A 328 14.21 8.12 -5.92
CA ALA A 328 15.52 7.68 -6.36
C ALA A 328 15.77 8.03 -7.84
N ALA A 329 17.04 8.16 -8.20
CA ALA A 329 17.42 8.23 -9.60
C ALA A 329 17.15 6.89 -10.28
N ILE A 330 16.46 6.93 -11.42
CA ILE A 330 16.05 5.73 -12.16
C ILE A 330 16.69 5.66 -13.54
N ASP A 331 16.77 4.44 -14.06
CA ASP A 331 16.98 4.15 -15.49
C ASP A 331 15.92 3.15 -15.97
N ARG A 332 15.58 3.19 -17.24
CA ARG A 332 14.73 2.19 -17.87
C ARG A 332 15.54 0.96 -18.23
N LEU A 333 15.17 -0.18 -17.62
CA LEU A 333 15.68 -1.49 -18.00
C LEU A 333 14.75 -2.12 -19.04
N THR A 334 15.33 -2.65 -20.14
CA THR A 334 14.62 -3.40 -21.16
C THR A 334 15.06 -4.86 -21.15
N VAL A 335 14.11 -5.76 -20.98
CA VAL A 335 14.32 -7.21 -21.11
C VAL A 335 13.81 -7.63 -22.48
N ARG A 336 14.67 -8.24 -23.31
CA ARG A 336 14.32 -8.77 -24.64
C ARG A 336 14.25 -10.28 -24.60
N VAL A 337 13.16 -10.82 -25.13
CA VAL A 337 12.97 -12.28 -25.23
C VAL A 337 12.76 -12.65 -26.68
N ALA A 338 13.61 -13.54 -27.19
CA ALA A 338 13.59 -13.98 -28.58
C ALA A 338 13.79 -15.50 -28.68
N ASN A 339 13.42 -16.09 -29.83
CA ASN A 339 13.80 -17.45 -30.15
C ASN A 339 15.25 -17.53 -30.67
N ALA A 340 15.72 -18.75 -30.96
CA ALA A 340 17.09 -18.98 -31.48
C ALA A 340 17.36 -18.28 -32.83
N GLN A 341 16.31 -17.99 -33.60
CA GLN A 341 16.39 -17.30 -34.89
C GLN A 341 16.33 -15.78 -34.74
N GLY A 342 16.22 -15.26 -33.50
CA GLY A 342 16.12 -13.84 -33.18
C GLY A 342 14.72 -13.25 -33.31
N ALA A 343 13.70 -14.05 -33.60
CA ALA A 343 12.31 -13.56 -33.65
C ALA A 343 11.79 -13.28 -32.23
N PRO A 344 11.10 -12.14 -32.00
CA PRO A 344 10.60 -11.75 -30.69
C PRO A 344 9.54 -12.72 -30.18
N ILE A 345 9.51 -12.94 -28.87
CA ILE A 345 8.52 -13.76 -28.17
C ILE A 345 7.67 -12.86 -27.27
N ALA A 346 6.40 -12.72 -27.63
CA ALA A 346 5.41 -12.01 -26.81
C ALA A 346 4.84 -12.90 -25.71
N GLY A 347 4.38 -12.31 -24.60
CA GLY A 347 3.69 -13.00 -23.52
C GLY A 347 4.61 -13.84 -22.62
N ALA A 348 5.93 -13.69 -22.71
CA ALA A 348 6.85 -14.28 -21.76
C ALA A 348 6.75 -13.56 -20.42
N GLU A 349 6.49 -14.31 -19.34
CA GLU A 349 6.45 -13.76 -17.98
C GLU A 349 7.86 -13.30 -17.57
N THR A 350 7.97 -12.04 -17.17
CA THR A 350 9.22 -11.42 -16.74
C THR A 350 9.09 -10.93 -15.32
N VAL A 351 9.91 -11.47 -14.42
CA VAL A 351 9.96 -11.12 -13.00
C VAL A 351 11.27 -10.39 -12.70
N PHE A 352 11.15 -9.27 -12.00
CA PHE A 352 12.28 -8.47 -11.53
C PHE A 352 12.46 -8.71 -10.04
N GLY A 353 13.60 -9.32 -9.67
CA GLY A 353 13.87 -9.78 -8.32
C GLY A 353 14.94 -8.95 -7.61
N ILE A 354 14.76 -8.74 -6.32
CA ILE A 354 15.74 -8.09 -5.42
C ILE A 354 16.24 -9.16 -4.44
N LEU A 355 17.55 -9.34 -4.34
CA LEU A 355 18.13 -10.19 -3.32
C LEU A 355 18.08 -9.48 -1.96
N ASN A 356 17.37 -10.08 -1.01
CA ASN A 356 17.19 -9.54 0.34
C ASN A 356 16.70 -10.67 1.25
N MET A 357 17.08 -10.67 2.53
CA MET A 357 16.69 -11.71 3.50
C MET A 357 17.00 -13.15 3.00
N SER A 358 18.14 -13.32 2.34
CA SER A 358 18.60 -14.60 1.75
C SER A 358 17.66 -15.19 0.68
N GLU A 359 16.80 -14.38 0.06
CA GLU A 359 15.93 -14.79 -1.04
C GLU A 359 15.96 -13.78 -2.20
N ILE A 360 15.57 -14.24 -3.39
CA ILE A 360 15.29 -13.37 -4.53
C ILE A 360 13.80 -13.01 -4.49
N TYR A 361 13.49 -11.86 -3.90
CA TYR A 361 12.12 -11.38 -3.77
C TYR A 361 11.59 -10.84 -5.10
N PRO A 362 10.45 -11.32 -5.61
CA PRO A 362 9.83 -10.86 -6.86
C PRO A 362 9.20 -9.46 -6.68
N ALA A 363 9.98 -8.42 -6.91
CA ALA A 363 9.57 -7.04 -6.66
C ALA A 363 8.59 -6.48 -7.71
N ALA A 364 8.73 -6.92 -8.98
CA ALA A 364 7.82 -6.55 -10.07
C ALA A 364 7.63 -7.73 -11.03
N ARG A 365 6.47 -7.78 -11.69
CA ARG A 365 6.14 -8.82 -12.66
C ARG A 365 5.41 -8.19 -13.85
N THR A 366 5.83 -8.51 -15.06
CA THR A 366 5.19 -8.10 -16.29
C THR A 366 5.31 -9.18 -17.36
N PHE A 367 4.81 -8.90 -18.54
CA PHE A 367 4.89 -9.80 -19.70
C PHE A 367 5.53 -9.07 -20.88
N THR A 368 6.23 -9.79 -21.75
CA THR A 368 6.77 -9.19 -22.98
C THR A 368 5.64 -8.82 -23.93
N ASP A 369 5.81 -7.67 -24.58
CA ASP A 369 4.92 -7.14 -25.62
C ASP A 369 5.09 -7.87 -26.98
N SER A 370 4.45 -7.37 -28.04
CA SER A 370 4.56 -7.89 -29.41
C SER A 370 5.97 -7.81 -29.98
N ASN A 371 6.83 -6.95 -29.45
CA ASN A 371 8.24 -6.82 -29.83
C ASN A 371 9.16 -7.75 -29.02
N GLY A 372 8.58 -8.57 -28.14
CA GLY A 372 9.33 -9.41 -27.21
C GLY A 372 10.03 -8.60 -26.10
N GLU A 373 9.53 -7.40 -25.77
CA GLU A 373 10.15 -6.53 -24.79
C GLU A 373 9.28 -6.38 -23.52
N ALA A 374 9.95 -6.40 -22.36
CA ALA A 374 9.39 -6.01 -21.09
C ALA A 374 10.24 -4.90 -20.47
N HIS A 375 9.61 -3.92 -19.83
CA HIS A 375 10.29 -2.74 -19.33
C HIS A 375 10.03 -2.54 -17.83
N LEU A 376 11.05 -2.02 -17.12
CA LEU A 376 10.93 -1.55 -15.75
C LEU A 376 11.78 -0.29 -15.55
N ASP A 377 11.17 0.79 -15.08
CA ASP A 377 11.89 1.95 -14.57
C ASP A 377 12.29 1.66 -13.11
N CYS A 378 13.59 1.55 -12.84
CA CYS A 378 14.11 1.10 -11.54
C CYS A 378 15.35 1.89 -11.11
N GLY A 379 15.72 1.76 -9.85
CA GLY A 379 16.97 2.30 -9.32
C GLY A 379 18.21 1.74 -10.00
N LYS A 380 19.34 2.41 -9.83
CA LYS A 380 20.61 2.07 -10.47
C LYS A 380 21.42 1.10 -9.63
N GLY A 381 21.14 -0.19 -9.73
CA GLY A 381 21.76 -1.24 -8.96
C GLY A 381 21.57 -2.63 -9.56
N SER A 382 21.72 -3.67 -8.75
CA SER A 382 21.61 -5.06 -9.19
C SER A 382 20.18 -5.59 -9.11
N LEU A 383 19.73 -6.27 -10.16
CA LEU A 383 18.46 -7.00 -10.23
C LEU A 383 18.66 -8.41 -10.78
N PHE A 384 17.93 -9.35 -10.22
CA PHE A 384 17.73 -10.67 -10.83
C PHE A 384 16.52 -10.59 -11.78
N ILE A 385 16.72 -11.08 -13.00
CA ILE A 385 15.68 -11.12 -14.02
C ILE A 385 15.37 -12.58 -14.29
N GLN A 386 14.14 -12.98 -14.01
CA GLN A 386 13.63 -14.32 -14.33
C GLN A 386 12.64 -14.18 -15.49
N VAL A 387 12.84 -14.98 -16.54
CA VAL A 387 11.92 -15.05 -17.67
C VAL A 387 11.37 -16.46 -17.77
N ARG A 388 10.05 -16.58 -17.77
CA ARG A 388 9.32 -17.85 -17.89
C ARG A 388 8.54 -17.88 -19.21
N LEU A 389 8.73 -18.96 -19.94
CA LEU A 389 7.98 -19.26 -21.16
C LEU A 389 7.44 -20.71 -21.07
N GLY A 390 6.16 -20.87 -20.75
CA GLY A 390 5.60 -22.16 -20.42
C GLY A 390 6.28 -22.78 -19.19
N ASN A 391 6.85 -23.97 -19.35
CA ASN A 391 7.58 -24.69 -18.28
C ASN A 391 9.08 -24.33 -18.21
N ARG A 392 9.55 -23.45 -19.08
CA ARG A 392 10.98 -23.08 -19.16
C ARG A 392 11.22 -21.79 -18.38
N LEU A 393 12.27 -21.79 -17.57
CA LEU A 393 12.72 -20.67 -16.77
C LEU A 393 14.18 -20.37 -17.07
N GLN A 394 14.50 -19.12 -17.33
CA GLN A 394 15.87 -18.62 -17.36
C GLN A 394 16.01 -17.47 -16.35
N GLU A 395 17.18 -17.39 -15.73
CA GLU A 395 17.51 -16.36 -14.77
C GLU A 395 18.86 -15.73 -15.06
N LYS A 396 18.93 -14.41 -14.96
CA LYS A 396 20.18 -13.65 -15.10
C LYS A 396 20.23 -12.50 -14.11
N LEU A 397 21.43 -12.21 -13.60
CA LEU A 397 21.73 -10.99 -12.85
C LEU A 397 22.12 -9.87 -13.81
N ILE A 398 21.60 -8.67 -13.61
CA ILE A 398 21.99 -7.44 -14.31
C ILE A 398 22.34 -6.35 -13.30
N ASP A 399 23.36 -5.56 -13.63
CA ASP A 399 23.67 -4.32 -12.92
C ASP A 399 23.24 -3.12 -13.80
N THR A 400 22.16 -2.47 -13.41
CA THR A 400 21.57 -1.36 -14.18
C THR A 400 22.43 -0.09 -14.17
N ARG A 401 23.51 -0.03 -13.38
CA ARG A 401 24.51 1.04 -13.46
C ARG A 401 25.33 0.96 -14.73
N SER A 402 25.54 -0.24 -15.26
CA SER A 402 26.38 -0.51 -16.42
C SER A 402 25.62 -0.96 -17.67
N ALA A 403 24.43 -1.53 -17.54
CA ALA A 403 23.64 -2.05 -18.64
C ALA A 403 22.16 -1.71 -18.48
N ARG A 404 21.52 -1.31 -19.58
CA ARG A 404 20.09 -0.94 -19.63
C ARG A 404 19.23 -1.94 -20.39
N SER A 405 19.84 -3.00 -20.91
CA SER A 405 19.12 -4.06 -21.59
C SER A 405 19.76 -5.41 -21.34
N ILE A 406 18.92 -6.45 -21.33
CA ILE A 406 19.34 -7.83 -21.19
C ILE A 406 18.50 -8.70 -22.13
N GLN A 407 19.13 -9.70 -22.75
CA GLN A 407 18.47 -10.59 -23.69
C GLN A 407 18.38 -12.01 -23.15
N PHE A 408 17.23 -12.63 -23.37
CA PHE A 408 16.95 -14.03 -23.14
C PHE A 408 16.62 -14.71 -24.48
N THR A 409 17.17 -15.89 -24.71
CA THR A 409 16.92 -16.64 -25.94
C THR A 409 16.35 -18.00 -25.56
N PHE A 410 15.21 -18.35 -26.17
CA PHE A 410 14.56 -19.63 -25.98
C PHE A 410 14.57 -20.39 -27.32
N ASP A 411 15.19 -21.57 -27.34
CA ASP A 411 15.18 -22.42 -28.52
C ASP A 411 13.78 -22.99 -28.77
N GLU A 412 13.52 -23.54 -29.94
CA GLU A 412 12.25 -24.22 -30.24
C GLU A 412 11.98 -25.33 -29.21
N LEU A 413 10.71 -25.52 -28.84
CA LEU A 413 10.26 -26.48 -27.85
C LEU A 413 10.74 -27.90 -28.14
N GLY A 414 11.88 -28.27 -27.60
CA GLY A 414 12.32 -29.66 -27.49
C GLY A 414 11.39 -30.41 -26.52
N LYS A 415 11.00 -31.61 -26.86
CA LYS A 415 9.97 -32.42 -26.15
C LYS A 415 10.25 -32.76 -24.68
N ASN A 416 11.36 -32.33 -24.08
CA ASN A 416 11.79 -32.80 -22.75
C ASN A 416 12.43 -31.76 -21.83
N ASP A 417 12.15 -30.46 -22.05
CA ASP A 417 12.74 -29.44 -21.19
C ASP A 417 11.94 -29.23 -19.88
N LEU A 418 11.94 -30.24 -19.06
CA LEU A 418 11.87 -30.09 -17.60
C LEU A 418 13.30 -29.78 -17.12
N LEU A 419 13.89 -28.74 -17.61
CA LEU A 419 15.17 -28.28 -17.11
C LEU A 419 14.92 -27.16 -16.10
N LEU A 420 14.85 -27.57 -14.89
CA LEU A 420 15.80 -27.06 -13.91
C LEU A 420 17.16 -26.98 -14.62
N ALA A 421 17.59 -25.79 -14.99
CA ALA A 421 18.91 -25.55 -15.60
C ALA A 421 20.06 -25.80 -14.59
N THR A 422 19.96 -26.87 -13.84
CA THR A 422 20.82 -27.18 -12.72
C THR A 422 21.73 -28.34 -12.97
N ALA A 423 21.46 -29.17 -13.99
CA ALA A 423 22.20 -30.42 -14.08
C ALA A 423 23.49 -30.35 -14.91
N SER A 424 23.59 -29.48 -15.91
CA SER A 424 24.79 -29.42 -16.73
C SER A 424 25.86 -28.43 -16.27
N ASP A 425 25.45 -27.38 -15.54
CA ASP A 425 26.40 -26.39 -14.99
C ASP A 425 26.87 -26.72 -13.58
N SER A 426 26.34 -27.74 -12.96
CA SER A 426 26.72 -28.15 -11.61
C SER A 426 28.16 -28.68 -11.47
N ALA A 427 28.81 -28.98 -12.59
CA ALA A 427 30.20 -29.43 -12.58
C ALA A 427 31.22 -28.28 -12.36
N SER A 428 30.84 -27.04 -12.44
CA SER A 428 31.77 -25.91 -12.39
C SER A 428 31.86 -25.16 -11.05
N GLY A 429 31.11 -25.59 -10.04
CA GLY A 429 31.26 -25.00 -8.71
C GLY A 429 30.48 -23.72 -8.49
N TRP A 430 30.72 -23.14 -7.36
CA TRP A 430 30.13 -21.88 -6.87
C TRP A 430 30.44 -20.71 -7.80
N ARG A 431 29.44 -19.84 -8.03
CA ARG A 431 29.63 -18.57 -8.73
C ARG A 431 29.54 -17.44 -7.73
N ASP A 432 30.58 -16.60 -7.69
CA ASP A 432 30.53 -15.34 -6.97
C ASP A 432 29.83 -14.29 -7.83
N PHE A 433 28.93 -13.52 -7.21
CA PHE A 433 28.37 -12.32 -7.80
C PHE A 433 28.30 -11.21 -6.77
N ALA A 434 28.43 -9.98 -7.22
CA ALA A 434 28.32 -8.80 -6.37
C ALA A 434 26.93 -8.17 -6.53
N ILE A 435 26.27 -7.90 -5.42
CA ILE A 435 25.05 -7.13 -5.37
C ILE A 435 25.37 -5.68 -5.06
N HIS A 436 24.90 -4.80 -5.91
CA HIS A 436 25.12 -3.37 -5.79
C HIS A 436 23.79 -2.66 -5.54
N ALA A 437 23.69 -1.96 -4.42
CA ALA A 437 22.59 -1.04 -4.15
C ALA A 437 22.77 0.27 -4.93
N PRO A 438 21.68 0.96 -5.28
CA PRO A 438 21.76 2.31 -5.81
C PRO A 438 22.52 3.25 -4.88
N ILE A 439 23.23 4.22 -5.46
CA ILE A 439 23.88 5.28 -4.71
C ILE A 439 22.86 6.42 -4.56
N CYS A 440 22.73 6.92 -3.33
CA CYS A 440 21.91 8.10 -3.05
C CYS A 440 22.73 9.36 -3.31
N ASP A 441 22.61 9.91 -4.52
CA ASP A 441 23.23 11.18 -4.87
C ASP A 441 22.23 12.32 -4.65
N GLY A 442 22.34 12.96 -3.46
CA GLY A 442 21.71 14.25 -3.24
C GLY A 442 20.18 14.26 -3.14
N VAL A 443 19.58 13.42 -2.30
CA VAL A 443 18.16 13.56 -1.96
C VAL A 443 17.92 14.94 -1.34
N HIS A 444 17.10 15.74 -2.00
CA HIS A 444 16.63 16.99 -1.42
C HIS A 444 15.76 16.68 -0.20
N MET A 445 16.25 17.07 0.97
CA MET A 445 15.49 16.96 2.22
C MET A 445 15.17 18.39 2.70
N PRO A 446 13.90 18.78 2.73
CA PRO A 446 13.48 20.06 3.27
C PRO A 446 14.03 20.27 4.68
N GLN A 447 14.56 21.44 4.96
CA GLN A 447 15.11 21.77 6.27
C GLN A 447 14.11 22.59 7.07
N PRO A 448 13.62 22.09 8.21
CA PRO A 448 12.76 22.88 9.10
C PRO A 448 13.57 24.02 9.72
N THR A 449 12.90 25.15 9.98
CA THR A 449 13.50 26.24 10.75
C THR A 449 13.83 25.80 12.17
N PRO A 450 14.67 26.51 12.90
CA PRO A 450 14.95 26.21 14.30
C PRO A 450 13.69 26.18 15.18
N GLU A 451 12.74 27.07 14.92
CA GLU A 451 11.46 27.14 15.61
C GLU A 451 10.59 25.91 15.29
N GLN A 452 10.57 25.47 14.02
CA GLN A 452 9.87 24.26 13.61
C GLN A 452 10.47 23.03 14.27
N ARG A 453 11.81 22.89 14.32
CA ARG A 453 12.49 21.78 15.01
C ARG A 453 12.11 21.73 16.50
N LYS A 454 12.20 22.86 17.19
CA LYS A 454 11.85 22.93 18.61
C LYS A 454 10.37 22.57 18.85
N ARG A 455 9.49 22.99 17.96
CA ARG A 455 8.06 22.62 18.01
C ARG A 455 7.85 21.15 17.77
N CYS A 456 8.55 20.55 16.79
CA CYS A 456 8.53 19.11 16.51
C CYS A 456 8.98 18.29 17.73
N GLU A 457 10.13 18.63 18.31
CA GLU A 457 10.67 17.96 19.52
C GLU A 457 9.66 18.01 20.67
N LYS A 458 9.09 19.19 20.95
CA LYS A 458 8.08 19.37 21.99
C LYS A 458 6.83 18.50 21.72
N ARG A 459 6.32 18.50 20.49
CA ARG A 459 5.13 17.75 20.12
C ARG A 459 5.38 16.25 20.14
N ASN A 460 6.52 15.79 19.70
CA ASN A 460 6.90 14.37 19.77
C ASN A 460 7.07 13.89 21.20
N ALA A 461 7.66 14.71 22.09
CA ALA A 461 7.71 14.42 23.52
C ALA A 461 6.32 14.31 24.14
N GLU A 462 5.39 15.22 23.78
CA GLU A 462 4.00 15.17 24.24
C GLU A 462 3.26 13.96 23.67
N ALA A 463 3.41 13.62 22.38
CA ALA A 463 2.84 12.42 21.77
C ALA A 463 3.31 11.15 22.50
N ASN A 464 4.60 11.05 22.81
CA ASN A 464 5.15 9.96 23.62
C ASN A 464 4.53 9.87 25.01
N ARG A 465 4.33 11.00 25.66
CA ARG A 465 3.70 11.08 26.99
C ARG A 465 2.24 10.59 26.93
N LEU A 466 1.46 11.10 25.99
CA LEU A 466 0.05 10.74 25.80
C LEU A 466 -0.11 9.27 25.48
N ARG A 467 0.66 8.75 24.55
CA ARG A 467 0.66 7.34 24.17
C ARG A 467 1.05 6.44 25.34
N THR A 468 2.11 6.79 26.08
CA THR A 468 2.53 6.03 27.28
C THR A 468 1.43 6.01 28.33
N ALA A 469 0.76 7.13 28.60
CA ALA A 469 -0.36 7.19 29.53
C ALA A 469 -1.52 6.30 29.06
N ARG A 470 -1.84 6.33 27.76
CA ARG A 470 -2.89 5.49 27.16
C ARG A 470 -2.57 4.01 27.30
N VAL A 471 -1.34 3.60 26.94
CA VAL A 471 -0.91 2.20 27.08
C VAL A 471 -0.97 1.74 28.52
N ARG A 472 -0.49 2.55 29.48
CA ARG A 472 -0.61 2.24 30.92
C ARG A 472 -2.05 2.04 31.36
N ALA A 473 -2.96 2.89 30.90
CA ALA A 473 -4.39 2.77 31.24
C ALA A 473 -5.04 1.50 30.67
N MET A 474 -4.54 0.98 29.54
CA MET A 474 -4.97 -0.31 28.98
C MET A 474 -4.58 -1.50 29.85
N PHE A 475 -3.42 -1.39 30.51
CA PHE A 475 -2.83 -2.44 31.35
C PHE A 475 -2.96 -2.13 32.86
N ASP A 476 -3.92 -1.28 33.25
CA ASP A 476 -4.21 -1.09 34.67
C ASP A 476 -4.54 -2.44 35.30
N SER A 477 -3.75 -2.82 36.31
CA SER A 477 -3.86 -4.11 37.01
C SER A 477 -5.25 -4.36 37.56
N ALA A 478 -5.92 -3.33 38.06
CA ALA A 478 -7.29 -3.44 38.58
C ALA A 478 -8.32 -3.82 37.50
N ARG A 479 -8.12 -3.32 36.28
CA ARG A 479 -8.99 -3.70 35.13
C ARG A 479 -8.68 -5.12 34.65
N THR A 480 -7.42 -5.47 34.59
CA THR A 480 -6.97 -6.82 34.21
C THR A 480 -7.45 -7.87 35.21
N GLU A 481 -7.33 -7.62 36.51
CA GLU A 481 -7.84 -8.50 37.56
C GLU A 481 -9.35 -8.66 37.50
N ARG A 482 -10.11 -7.57 37.25
CA ARG A 482 -11.55 -7.64 37.06
C ARG A 482 -11.94 -8.51 35.85
N LEU A 483 -11.28 -8.35 34.70
CA LEU A 483 -11.52 -9.15 33.52
C LEU A 483 -11.19 -10.64 33.72
N ILE A 484 -10.15 -10.95 34.50
CA ILE A 484 -9.82 -12.31 34.89
C ILE A 484 -10.89 -12.90 35.78
N ARG A 485 -11.40 -12.16 36.79
CA ARG A 485 -12.49 -12.60 37.70
C ARG A 485 -13.84 -12.78 36.99
N GLU A 486 -14.12 -11.96 35.98
CA GLU A 486 -15.38 -12.04 35.22
C GLU A 486 -15.40 -13.17 34.19
N ARG A 487 -14.24 -13.74 33.85
CA ARG A 487 -14.09 -14.79 32.85
C ARG A 487 -13.54 -16.12 33.38
N GLY A 488 -13.16 -16.20 34.62
CA GLY A 488 -12.81 -17.41 35.34
C GLY A 488 -14.00 -17.93 36.13
#